data_d91bcce4a83261d8b7d7849d7dedcdc1
#
_entry.id   d91bcce4a83261d8b7d7849d7dedcdc1
#
_cell.length_a   1.000
_cell.length_b   1.000
_cell.length_c   1.000
_cell.angle_alpha   90.00
_cell.angle_beta   90.00
_cell.angle_gamma   90.00
#
_symmetry.space_group_name_H-M   'P 1'
#
loop_
_entity.id
_entity.type
_entity.pdbx_description
1 polymer ?
#
loop_
_entity_poly.entity_id
_entity_poly.type
_entity_poly.pdbx_seq_one_letter_code
_entity_poly.pdbx_strand_id
1 'polypeptide(L)'
;MNNFINIRDISVKDLKKILFDAKKRKAKRKKLNYLEPDKDIPLKGRFLIQMFEKSSTRTRLSFYLAIRQLGGGALNLRKDELHFGEGGESIHDTAKILSNYGDIFMLRTDSDKKLLELLRLIMVSQDLLQKM
;
A
#
# COMPACT_ATOMS: atom_id res chain seq x y z
N MET A 1 -5.44 -12.34 6.14
CA MET A 1 -5.75 -10.89 6.31
C MET A 1 -5.42 -10.19 5.01
N ASN A 2 -6.43 -9.67 4.35
CA ASN A 2 -6.24 -9.03 3.05
C ASN A 2 -6.08 -7.50 3.15
N ASN A 3 -6.58 -6.88 4.22
CA ASN A 3 -6.56 -5.43 4.41
C ASN A 3 -6.12 -5.05 5.82
N PHE A 4 -5.29 -4.02 5.92
CA PHE A 4 -4.85 -3.42 7.17
C PHE A 4 -5.51 -2.03 7.30
N ILE A 5 -6.73 -1.97 7.79
CA ILE A 5 -7.51 -0.74 7.91
C ILE A 5 -7.43 -0.17 9.33
N ASN A 6 -7.66 -1.02 10.31
CA ASN A 6 -7.64 -0.63 11.71
C ASN A 6 -6.79 -1.61 12.51
N ILE A 7 -5.91 -1.08 13.36
CA ILE A 7 -5.06 -1.92 14.22
C ILE A 7 -5.90 -2.78 15.20
N ARG A 8 -7.11 -2.33 15.55
CA ARG A 8 -8.01 -3.07 16.44
C ARG A 8 -8.54 -4.36 15.80
N ASP A 9 -8.57 -4.43 14.47
CA ASP A 9 -9.09 -5.58 13.73
C ASP A 9 -8.05 -6.68 13.56
N ILE A 10 -6.82 -6.43 14.01
CA ILE A 10 -5.71 -7.36 13.88
C ILE A 10 -5.51 -8.10 15.21
N SER A 11 -5.43 -9.43 15.15
CA SER A 11 -5.19 -10.24 16.34
C SER A 11 -3.82 -9.91 16.97
N VAL A 12 -3.72 -10.00 18.29
CA VAL A 12 -2.44 -9.83 19.00
C VAL A 12 -1.37 -10.81 18.48
N LYS A 13 -1.78 -12.00 18.10
CA LYS A 13 -0.90 -13.03 17.51
C LYS A 13 -0.30 -12.55 16.19
N ASP A 14 -1.13 -12.01 15.30
CA ASP A 14 -0.68 -11.49 13.99
C ASP A 14 0.19 -10.25 14.14
N LEU A 15 -0.15 -9.33 15.04
CA LEU A 15 0.69 -8.16 15.34
C LEU A 15 2.07 -8.58 15.86
N LYS A 16 2.13 -9.54 16.79
CA LYS A 16 3.41 -10.08 17.28
C LYS A 16 4.22 -10.72 16.17
N LYS A 17 3.57 -11.47 15.26
CA LYS A 17 4.22 -12.09 14.11
C LYS A 17 4.79 -11.03 13.16
N ILE A 18 4.03 -9.98 12.84
CA ILE A 18 4.50 -8.87 11.98
C ILE A 18 5.74 -8.21 12.59
N LEU A 19 5.71 -7.91 13.89
CA LEU A 19 6.84 -7.29 14.58
C LEU A 19 8.07 -8.21 14.63
N PHE A 20 7.85 -9.50 14.87
CA PHE A 20 8.93 -10.49 14.88
C PHE A 20 9.58 -10.61 13.50
N ASP A 21 8.78 -10.74 12.44
CA ASP A 21 9.28 -10.84 11.07
C ASP A 21 10.03 -9.57 10.64
N ALA A 22 9.51 -8.39 11.00
CA ALA A 22 10.18 -7.12 10.75
C ALA A 22 11.55 -7.03 11.44
N LYS A 23 11.65 -7.42 12.72
CA LYS A 23 12.92 -7.46 13.46
C LYS A 23 13.91 -8.43 12.83
N LYS A 24 13.45 -9.63 12.44
CA LYS A 24 14.27 -10.65 11.79
C LYS A 24 14.83 -10.15 10.45
N ARG A 25 13.99 -9.52 9.61
CA ARG A 25 14.43 -8.90 8.35
C ARG A 25 15.43 -7.79 8.59
N LYS A 26 15.15 -6.88 9.50
CA LYS A 26 16.07 -5.80 9.88
C LYS A 26 17.44 -6.33 10.29
N ALA A 27 17.50 -7.39 11.09
CA ALA A 27 18.76 -8.00 11.53
C ALA A 27 19.56 -8.58 10.35
N LYS A 28 18.90 -9.24 9.40
CA LYS A 28 19.54 -9.79 8.20
C LYS A 28 20.08 -8.72 7.26
N ARG A 29 19.51 -7.51 7.29
CA ARG A 29 19.86 -6.38 6.42
C ARG A 29 21.05 -5.53 6.89
N LYS A 30 21.69 -5.83 8.00
CA LYS A 30 22.80 -5.01 8.57
C LYS A 30 23.94 -4.71 7.59
N LYS A 31 24.17 -5.58 6.60
CA LYS A 31 25.24 -5.44 5.61
C LYS A 31 24.73 -5.07 4.21
N LEU A 32 23.44 -4.85 4.05
CA LEU A 32 22.82 -4.52 2.77
C LEU A 32 22.62 -3.01 2.64
N ASN A 33 22.72 -2.49 1.42
CA ASN A 33 22.34 -1.13 1.10
C ASN A 33 20.80 -0.95 1.15
N TYR A 34 20.33 0.30 1.25
CA TYR A 34 18.89 0.59 1.40
C TYR A 34 18.03 0.06 0.27
N LEU A 35 18.48 0.11 -0.98
CA LEU A 35 17.73 -0.37 -2.14
C LEU A 35 18.01 -1.82 -2.50
N GLU A 36 18.99 -2.43 -1.87
CA GLU A 36 19.33 -3.83 -2.11
C GLU A 36 18.20 -4.74 -1.60
N PRO A 37 17.67 -5.64 -2.44
CA PRO A 37 16.53 -6.47 -2.04
C PRO A 37 16.94 -7.57 -1.05
N ASP A 38 15.98 -8.05 -0.27
CA ASP A 38 16.14 -9.25 0.54
C ASP A 38 16.35 -10.48 -0.36
N LYS A 39 17.01 -11.51 0.15
CA LYS A 39 17.31 -12.71 -0.65
C LYS A 39 16.05 -13.48 -1.08
N ASP A 40 15.02 -13.47 -0.25
CA ASP A 40 13.76 -14.20 -0.50
C ASP A 40 12.76 -13.46 -1.38
N ILE A 41 12.97 -12.14 -1.60
CA ILE A 41 12.13 -11.27 -2.44
C ILE A 41 10.63 -11.65 -2.48
N PRO A 42 9.93 -11.70 -1.31
CA PRO A 42 8.57 -12.26 -1.22
C PRO A 42 7.52 -11.47 -2.02
N LEU A 43 7.80 -10.23 -2.39
CA LEU A 43 6.91 -9.38 -3.20
C LEU A 43 7.47 -9.11 -4.60
N LYS A 44 8.25 -10.06 -5.15
CA LYS A 44 8.76 -9.96 -6.53
C LYS A 44 7.63 -9.71 -7.52
N GLY A 45 7.78 -8.66 -8.33
CA GLY A 45 6.81 -8.29 -9.36
C GLY A 45 5.52 -7.65 -8.82
N ARG A 46 5.41 -7.41 -7.51
CA ARG A 46 4.27 -6.72 -6.92
C ARG A 46 4.42 -5.20 -6.99
N PHE A 47 3.30 -4.52 -7.14
CA PHE A 47 3.24 -3.08 -7.33
C PHE A 47 2.43 -2.41 -6.22
N LEU A 48 3.10 -1.54 -5.45
CA LEU A 48 2.48 -0.72 -4.40
C LEU A 48 2.11 0.65 -4.97
N ILE A 49 0.86 1.04 -4.86
CA ILE A 49 0.41 2.41 -5.12
C ILE A 49 0.21 3.13 -3.78
N GLN A 50 1.02 4.16 -3.54
CA GLN A 50 0.94 5.02 -2.37
C GLN A 50 0.21 6.31 -2.72
N MET A 51 -0.82 6.65 -1.96
CA MET A 51 -1.65 7.83 -2.16
C MET A 51 -1.54 8.75 -0.93
N PHE A 52 -1.16 10.00 -1.14
CA PHE A 52 -0.95 10.98 -0.07
C PHE A 52 -1.82 12.22 -0.27
N GLU A 53 -2.90 12.33 0.48
CA GLU A 53 -3.64 13.59 0.61
C GLU A 53 -2.93 14.59 1.53
N LYS A 54 -2.09 14.08 2.43
CA LYS A 54 -1.20 14.89 3.29
C LYS A 54 0.25 14.52 3.05
N SER A 55 1.11 15.53 3.00
CA SER A 55 2.56 15.34 2.90
C SER A 55 3.09 14.50 4.07
N SER A 56 3.91 13.53 3.77
CA SER A 56 4.59 12.71 4.77
C SER A 56 5.85 12.08 4.20
N THR A 57 6.97 12.74 4.39
CA THR A 57 8.27 12.25 3.92
C THR A 57 8.62 10.90 4.56
N ARG A 58 8.49 10.80 5.88
CA ARG A 58 8.84 9.60 6.63
C ARG A 58 8.02 8.37 6.19
N THR A 59 6.70 8.50 6.14
CA THR A 59 5.81 7.40 5.73
C THR A 59 6.06 7.00 4.28
N ARG A 60 6.19 7.98 3.39
CA ARG A 60 6.47 7.74 1.97
C ARG A 60 7.76 6.96 1.75
N LEU A 61 8.85 7.39 2.40
CA LEU A 61 10.14 6.72 2.28
C LEU A 61 10.13 5.32 2.89
N SER A 62 9.51 5.12 4.05
CA SER A 62 9.48 3.80 4.69
C SER A 62 8.71 2.77 3.86
N PHE A 63 7.56 3.12 3.30
CA PHE A 63 6.81 2.21 2.42
C PHE A 63 7.54 1.97 1.09
N TYR A 64 8.12 3.01 0.50
CA TYR A 64 8.90 2.88 -0.74
C TYR A 64 10.09 1.93 -0.55
N LEU A 65 10.87 2.13 0.51
CA LEU A 65 12.01 1.25 0.80
C LEU A 65 11.55 -0.17 1.14
N ALA A 66 10.48 -0.32 1.91
CA ALA A 66 9.96 -1.65 2.27
C ALA A 66 9.57 -2.45 1.03
N ILE A 67 8.80 -1.90 0.10
CA ILE A 67 8.39 -2.63 -1.10
C ILE A 67 9.59 -2.97 -2.00
N ARG A 68 10.57 -2.06 -2.11
CA ARG A 68 11.81 -2.30 -2.88
C ARG A 68 12.65 -3.40 -2.25
N GLN A 69 12.80 -3.39 -0.95
CA GLN A 69 13.53 -4.41 -0.21
C GLN A 69 12.87 -5.79 -0.29
N LEU A 70 11.55 -5.83 -0.39
CA LEU A 70 10.80 -7.08 -0.56
C LEU A 70 10.70 -7.55 -2.04
N GLY A 71 11.30 -6.82 -2.98
CA GLY A 71 11.42 -7.20 -4.39
C GLY A 71 10.37 -6.60 -5.33
N GLY A 72 9.52 -5.71 -4.82
CA GLY A 72 8.48 -5.05 -5.61
C GLY A 72 8.84 -3.64 -6.07
N GLY A 73 7.87 -2.95 -6.65
CA GLY A 73 7.94 -1.56 -7.07
C GLY A 73 6.87 -0.69 -6.44
N ALA A 74 7.03 0.63 -6.51
CA ALA A 74 6.05 1.58 -5.97
C ALA A 74 5.84 2.79 -6.89
N LEU A 75 4.60 3.30 -6.87
CA LEU A 75 4.22 4.60 -7.40
C LEU A 75 3.69 5.47 -6.26
N ASN A 76 4.11 6.74 -6.22
CA ASN A 76 3.59 7.71 -5.28
C ASN A 76 2.66 8.69 -6.01
N LEU A 77 1.43 8.79 -5.55
CA LEU A 77 0.45 9.77 -6.02
C LEU A 77 0.21 10.81 -4.92
N ARG A 78 0.32 12.08 -5.28
CA ARG A 78 0.08 13.22 -4.38
C ARG A 78 -1.35 13.72 -4.50
N LYS A 79 -1.76 14.60 -3.58
CA LYS A 79 -3.11 15.18 -3.54
C LYS A 79 -3.51 15.83 -4.87
N ASP A 80 -2.60 16.56 -5.49
CA ASP A 80 -2.79 17.22 -6.79
C ASP A 80 -2.98 16.24 -7.96
N GLU A 81 -2.52 15.00 -7.80
CA GLU A 81 -2.67 13.92 -8.79
C GLU A 81 -3.91 13.05 -8.53
N LEU A 82 -4.47 13.09 -7.30
CA LEU A 82 -5.59 12.22 -6.89
C LEU A 82 -6.97 12.78 -7.21
N HIS A 83 -7.12 14.08 -7.43
CA HIS A 83 -8.35 14.80 -7.82
C HIS A 83 -9.66 14.29 -7.16
N PHE A 84 -9.61 13.85 -5.90
CA PHE A 84 -10.80 13.39 -5.19
C PHE A 84 -11.83 14.52 -4.99
N GLY A 85 -12.86 14.57 -5.83
CA GLY A 85 -14.08 15.28 -5.54
C GLY A 85 -14.19 16.73 -6.03
N GLU A 86 -13.18 17.32 -6.70
CA GLU A 86 -13.25 18.68 -7.23
C GLU A 86 -12.82 18.75 -8.69
N GLY A 87 -13.80 18.69 -9.61
CA GLY A 87 -13.58 19.00 -11.04
C GLY A 87 -12.72 18.02 -11.84
N GLY A 88 -12.35 16.90 -11.25
CA GLY A 88 -11.55 15.84 -11.84
C GLY A 88 -12.28 14.49 -11.91
N GLU A 89 -11.52 13.42 -12.03
CA GLU A 89 -12.06 12.06 -11.99
C GLU A 89 -12.77 11.79 -10.66
N SER A 90 -13.88 11.08 -10.71
CA SER A 90 -14.57 10.64 -9.50
C SER A 90 -13.68 9.66 -8.73
N ILE A 91 -13.87 9.55 -7.40
CA ILE A 91 -13.18 8.53 -6.59
C ILE A 91 -13.42 7.12 -7.14
N HIS A 92 -14.56 6.90 -7.78
CA HIS A 92 -14.92 5.66 -8.44
C HIS A 92 -14.01 5.36 -9.64
N ASP A 93 -13.81 6.34 -10.52
CA ASP A 93 -12.98 6.16 -11.73
C ASP A 93 -11.51 5.99 -11.34
N THR A 94 -11.03 6.77 -10.38
CA THR A 94 -9.70 6.59 -9.81
C THR A 94 -9.51 5.19 -9.23
N ALA A 95 -10.45 4.70 -8.44
CA ALA A 95 -10.38 3.35 -7.86
C ALA A 95 -10.34 2.26 -8.94
N LYS A 96 -11.13 2.42 -10.00
CA LYS A 96 -11.16 1.49 -11.14
C LYS A 96 -9.83 1.45 -11.88
N ILE A 97 -9.23 2.60 -12.15
CA ILE A 97 -7.90 2.70 -12.78
C ILE A 97 -6.84 2.03 -11.89
N LEU A 98 -6.79 2.41 -10.62
CA LEU A 98 -5.80 1.88 -9.68
C LEU A 98 -5.89 0.37 -9.52
N SER A 99 -7.11 -0.19 -9.46
CA SER A 99 -7.32 -1.63 -9.30
C SER A 99 -6.83 -2.48 -10.49
N ASN A 100 -6.72 -1.87 -11.68
CA ASN A 100 -6.18 -2.55 -12.85
C ASN A 100 -4.64 -2.70 -12.81
N TYR A 101 -3.95 -1.86 -12.06
CA TYR A 101 -2.48 -1.79 -12.08
C TYR A 101 -1.82 -2.16 -10.76
N GLY A 102 -2.45 -1.88 -9.63
CA GLY A 102 -1.86 -2.08 -8.32
C GLY A 102 -2.18 -3.42 -7.67
N ASP A 103 -1.22 -3.99 -6.97
CA ASP A 103 -1.42 -5.17 -6.11
C ASP A 103 -1.66 -4.77 -4.65
N ILE A 104 -1.02 -3.68 -4.21
CA ILE A 104 -1.08 -3.19 -2.83
C ILE A 104 -1.36 -1.69 -2.87
N PHE A 105 -2.27 -1.25 -2.00
CA PHE A 105 -2.68 0.16 -1.91
C PHE A 105 -2.44 0.70 -0.51
N MET A 106 -1.87 1.90 -0.43
CA MET A 106 -1.73 2.66 0.80
C MET A 106 -2.30 4.05 0.61
N LEU A 107 -3.22 4.44 1.46
CA LEU A 107 -3.78 5.78 1.47
C LEU A 107 -3.49 6.48 2.80
N ARG A 108 -2.90 7.67 2.73
CA ARG A 108 -2.79 8.60 3.85
C ARG A 108 -3.76 9.74 3.67
N THR A 109 -4.82 9.73 4.46
CA THR A 109 -5.90 10.71 4.46
C THR A 109 -6.23 11.14 5.88
N ASP A 110 -6.97 12.22 6.04
CA ASP A 110 -7.61 12.64 7.30
C ASP A 110 -9.08 12.23 7.38
N SER A 111 -9.55 11.44 6.43
CA SER A 111 -10.95 11.02 6.33
C SER A 111 -11.07 9.49 6.30
N ASP A 112 -11.57 8.91 7.37
CA ASP A 112 -11.89 7.48 7.41
C ASP A 112 -12.95 7.11 6.37
N LYS A 113 -13.88 8.02 6.08
CA LYS A 113 -14.91 7.83 5.06
C LYS A 113 -14.29 7.63 3.67
N LYS A 114 -13.34 8.49 3.27
CA LYS A 114 -12.63 8.36 1.98
C LYS A 114 -11.85 7.05 1.89
N LEU A 115 -11.17 6.67 2.97
CA LEU A 115 -10.42 5.42 3.04
C LEU A 115 -11.33 4.21 2.79
N LEU A 116 -12.46 4.14 3.51
CA LEU A 116 -13.41 3.03 3.40
C LEU A 116 -14.10 3.00 2.03
N GLU A 117 -14.44 4.15 1.47
CA GLU A 117 -15.04 4.26 0.14
C GLU A 117 -14.07 3.77 -0.95
N LEU A 118 -12.82 4.24 -0.94
CA LEU A 118 -11.80 3.81 -1.87
C LEU A 118 -11.54 2.31 -1.78
N LEU A 119 -11.42 1.78 -0.56
CA LEU A 119 -11.23 0.35 -0.32
C LEU A 119 -12.37 -0.47 -0.94
N ARG A 120 -13.62 -0.09 -0.66
CA ARG A 120 -14.81 -0.78 -1.21
C ARG A 120 -14.79 -0.79 -2.74
N LEU A 121 -14.49 0.33 -3.35
CA LEU A 121 -14.46 0.46 -4.81
C LEU A 121 -13.35 -0.37 -5.45
N ILE A 122 -12.16 -0.39 -4.85
CA ILE A 122 -11.05 -1.23 -5.31
C ILE A 122 -11.41 -2.72 -5.22
N MET A 123 -11.99 -3.17 -4.10
CA MET A 123 -12.40 -4.56 -3.92
C MET A 123 -13.44 -4.99 -4.95
N VAL A 124 -14.48 -4.18 -5.17
CA VAL A 124 -15.51 -4.47 -6.19
C VAL A 124 -14.91 -4.56 -7.58
N SER A 125 -14.00 -3.66 -7.93
CA SER A 125 -13.32 -3.66 -9.23
C SER A 125 -12.46 -4.91 -9.43
N GLN A 126 -11.72 -5.34 -8.40
CA GLN A 126 -10.90 -6.56 -8.46
C GLN A 126 -11.76 -7.83 -8.60
N ASP A 127 -12.89 -7.92 -7.89
CA ASP A 127 -13.81 -9.04 -7.98
C ASP A 127 -14.41 -9.16 -9.39
N LEU A 128 -14.72 -8.04 -10.05
CA LEU A 128 -15.20 -8.01 -11.42
C LEU A 128 -14.15 -8.50 -12.42
N LEU A 129 -12.90 -8.08 -12.25
CA LEU A 129 -11.78 -8.49 -13.11
C LEU A 129 -11.47 -9.99 -12.99
N GLN A 130 -11.60 -10.57 -11.80
CA GLN A 130 -11.39 -12.00 -11.58
C GLN A 130 -12.50 -12.88 -12.19
N LYS A 131 -13.69 -12.33 -12.41
CA LYS A 131 -14.83 -13.03 -13.04
C LYS A 131 -14.88 -12.93 -14.57
N MET A 132 -14.04 -12.07 -15.12
CA MET A 132 -13.88 -11.92 -16.58
C MET A 132 -12.84 -12.88 -17.13
#